data_04c761fbc6b518e04c79418046233aa9
#
_entry.id   04c761fbc6b518e04c79418046233aa9
#
_cell.length_a   1.000
_cell.length_b   1.000
_cell.length_c   1.000
_cell.angle_alpha   90.00
_cell.angle_beta   90.00
_cell.angle_gamma   90.00
#
_symmetry.space_group_name_H-M   'P 1'
#
loop_
_entity.id
_entity.type
_entity.pdbx_description
1 polymer ?
#
loop_
_entity_poly.entity_id
_entity_poly.type
_entity_poly.pdbx_seq_one_letter_code
_entity_poly.pdbx_strand_id
1 'polypeptide(L)'
;SLIVAGDSKQLPPTTFFETLSFDEDNADREDLESILEDCISLSLPANTLRWHYRSRHESLISFSNSKYYGNSLLTFPSTDDLTSKVTLKRVSGLYERGGTRQNKTEAEAVVAEIKRRLENEPDRSIGVITFSQPQQVAVERRLETMLRNNPGLEEIASRMDEPIFVKNLENVQGDERDVILFSVGYGPDKSGRIPMNFGPLNQSGGWRRLNVAVSRARCEMKVFSSISPDDIRVDYNTPKGVVGLRDFLRYASDGRRTLEEYSAEAAEHDAWVEKVAAELRERGLRVNTNVGTSDFR
;
A
#
# COMPACT_ATOMS: atom_id res chain seq x y z
N SER A 1 7.49 -33.79 -9.68
CA SER A 1 7.83 -32.77 -8.67
C SER A 1 6.77 -31.70 -8.67
N LEU A 2 6.35 -31.23 -7.50
CA LEU A 2 5.40 -30.14 -7.32
C LEU A 2 6.18 -28.92 -6.78
N ILE A 3 5.94 -27.75 -7.38
CA ILE A 3 6.45 -26.46 -6.90
C ILE A 3 5.24 -25.58 -6.68
N VAL A 4 5.06 -25.10 -5.44
CA VAL A 4 4.00 -24.17 -5.07
C VAL A 4 4.64 -22.82 -4.75
N ALA A 5 4.20 -21.75 -5.40
CA ALA A 5 4.65 -20.39 -5.14
C ALA A 5 3.47 -19.53 -4.69
N GLY A 6 3.66 -18.73 -3.65
CA GLY A 6 2.64 -17.85 -3.11
C GLY A 6 3.15 -16.98 -1.98
N ASP A 7 2.26 -16.17 -1.41
CA ASP A 7 2.56 -15.26 -0.31
C ASP A 7 1.38 -15.21 0.67
N SER A 8 1.55 -15.80 1.86
CA SER A 8 0.52 -15.83 2.92
C SER A 8 0.19 -14.44 3.50
N LYS A 9 0.96 -13.41 3.14
CA LYS A 9 0.73 -12.02 3.55
C LYS A 9 -0.07 -11.22 2.52
N GLN A 10 -0.44 -11.85 1.39
CA GLN A 10 -1.33 -11.29 0.38
C GLN A 10 -2.72 -11.95 0.45
N LEU A 11 -3.63 -11.54 -0.45
CA LEU A 11 -4.98 -12.10 -0.46
C LEU A 11 -4.95 -13.57 -0.86
N PRO A 12 -5.73 -14.42 -0.19
CA PRO A 12 -5.93 -15.80 -0.62
C PRO A 12 -6.65 -15.84 -1.99
N PRO A 13 -6.67 -17.00 -2.67
CA PRO A 13 -7.50 -17.18 -3.84
C PRO A 13 -8.96 -16.81 -3.54
N THR A 14 -9.65 -16.24 -4.52
CA THR A 14 -11.06 -15.89 -4.34
C THR A 14 -11.93 -17.14 -4.33
N THR A 15 -12.74 -17.32 -3.30
CA THR A 15 -13.69 -18.44 -3.11
C THR A 15 -14.94 -18.30 -4.01
N PHE A 16 -14.79 -17.77 -5.21
CA PHE A 16 -15.92 -17.48 -6.13
C PHE A 16 -16.72 -18.72 -6.55
N PHE A 17 -16.21 -19.93 -6.29
CA PHE A 17 -16.83 -21.22 -6.64
C PHE A 17 -17.14 -22.11 -5.43
N GLU A 18 -16.95 -21.66 -4.21
CA GLU A 18 -17.43 -22.39 -3.03
C GLU A 18 -18.95 -22.23 -2.92
N THR A 19 -19.66 -23.03 -3.67
CA THR A 19 -20.99 -23.45 -3.28
C THR A 19 -20.82 -24.27 -2.00
N LEU A 20 -21.38 -23.77 -0.90
CA LEU A 20 -21.44 -24.46 0.39
C LEU A 20 -22.09 -25.84 0.23
N SER A 21 -21.30 -26.85 -0.15
CA SER A 21 -21.65 -28.23 0.12
C SER A 21 -21.11 -28.55 1.52
N PHE A 22 -21.95 -28.35 2.52
CA PHE A 22 -21.72 -28.94 3.84
C PHE A 22 -21.81 -30.46 3.69
N ASP A 23 -20.64 -31.08 3.46
CA ASP A 23 -20.49 -32.54 3.62
C ASP A 23 -20.16 -32.78 5.08
N GLU A 24 -21.14 -33.29 5.84
CA GLU A 24 -21.03 -33.59 7.27
C GLU A 24 -19.94 -34.64 7.58
N ASP A 25 -19.45 -35.35 6.57
CA ASP A 25 -18.40 -36.39 6.71
C ASP A 25 -16.95 -35.86 6.70
N ASN A 26 -16.72 -34.55 6.49
CA ASN A 26 -15.40 -33.93 6.45
C ASN A 26 -15.18 -32.88 7.56
N ALA A 27 -15.92 -32.94 8.66
CA ALA A 27 -15.86 -31.96 9.76
C ALA A 27 -14.49 -31.84 10.48
N ASP A 28 -13.55 -32.74 10.22
CA ASP A 28 -12.23 -32.76 10.85
C ASP A 28 -11.08 -32.18 9.97
N ARG A 29 -11.37 -31.67 8.77
CA ARG A 29 -10.38 -30.94 7.98
C ARG A 29 -10.62 -29.45 8.16
N GLU A 30 -9.72 -28.78 8.88
CA GLU A 30 -9.58 -27.33 8.78
C GLU A 30 -9.36 -26.98 7.29
N ASP A 31 -10.36 -26.38 6.65
CA ASP A 31 -10.22 -25.85 5.28
C ASP A 31 -9.17 -24.73 5.31
N LEU A 32 -7.95 -25.07 4.92
CA LEU A 32 -6.87 -24.10 4.83
C LEU A 32 -7.15 -23.15 3.64
N GLU A 33 -6.87 -21.86 3.83
CA GLU A 33 -7.23 -20.80 2.88
C GLU A 33 -6.55 -20.96 1.49
N SER A 34 -5.49 -21.80 1.39
CA SER A 34 -4.77 -22.00 0.13
C SER A 34 -3.90 -23.26 0.13
N ILE A 35 -3.61 -23.81 -1.06
CA ILE A 35 -2.65 -24.90 -1.25
C ILE A 35 -1.26 -24.59 -0.68
N LEU A 36 -0.87 -23.32 -0.59
CA LEU A 36 0.38 -22.91 0.05
C LEU A 36 0.34 -23.20 1.55
N GLU A 37 -0.77 -22.91 2.21
CA GLU A 37 -0.95 -23.18 3.63
C GLU A 37 -1.03 -24.68 3.90
N ASP A 38 -1.65 -25.44 3.01
CA ASP A 38 -1.60 -26.93 3.07
C ASP A 38 -0.15 -27.43 3.04
N CYS A 39 0.65 -26.94 2.10
CA CYS A 39 2.05 -27.34 1.98
C CYS A 39 2.88 -26.95 3.22
N ILE A 40 2.63 -25.78 3.79
CA ILE A 40 3.30 -25.29 5.00
C ILE A 40 2.89 -26.15 6.22
N SER A 41 1.61 -26.48 6.37
CA SER A 41 1.10 -27.30 7.48
C SER A 41 1.68 -28.71 7.46
N LEU A 42 1.92 -29.26 6.26
CA LEU A 42 2.59 -30.54 6.04
C LEU A 42 4.12 -30.47 6.22
N SER A 43 4.66 -29.31 6.61
CA SER A 43 6.10 -29.08 6.80
C SER A 43 6.94 -29.41 5.56
N LEU A 44 6.41 -29.17 4.36
CA LEU A 44 7.18 -29.35 3.13
C LEU A 44 8.34 -28.33 3.09
N PRO A 45 9.49 -28.69 2.47
CA PRO A 45 10.61 -27.77 2.35
C PRO A 45 10.20 -26.46 1.68
N ALA A 46 10.44 -25.34 2.36
CA ALA A 46 10.08 -24.01 1.89
C ALA A 46 11.30 -23.09 1.82
N ASN A 47 11.36 -22.27 0.79
CA ASN A 47 12.34 -21.22 0.63
C ASN A 47 11.64 -19.88 0.45
N THR A 48 12.10 -18.85 1.14
CA THR A 48 11.54 -17.50 1.04
C THR A 48 12.35 -16.67 0.04
N LEU A 49 11.65 -16.09 -0.95
CA LEU A 49 12.25 -15.11 -1.85
C LEU A 49 12.34 -13.77 -1.11
N ARG A 50 13.54 -13.33 -0.80
CA ARG A 50 13.76 -12.14 0.04
C ARG A 50 13.92 -10.85 -0.75
N TRP A 51 14.37 -10.90 -2.02
CA TRP A 51 14.62 -9.71 -2.81
C TRP A 51 13.32 -9.09 -3.33
N HIS A 52 13.08 -7.83 -2.91
CA HIS A 52 11.98 -7.02 -3.44
C HIS A 52 12.45 -6.24 -4.67
N TYR A 53 11.79 -6.44 -5.81
CA TYR A 53 12.21 -5.86 -7.09
C TYR A 53 11.23 -4.82 -7.66
N ARG A 54 9.96 -4.82 -7.23
CA ARG A 54 8.92 -3.94 -7.78
C ARG A 54 9.22 -2.47 -7.50
N SER A 55 9.43 -2.13 -6.26
CA SER A 55 9.60 -0.74 -5.81
C SER A 55 11.01 -0.26 -6.11
N ARG A 56 11.12 0.84 -6.84
CA ARG A 56 12.39 1.48 -7.19
C ARG A 56 12.97 2.33 -6.06
N HIS A 57 12.22 2.49 -4.99
CA HIS A 57 12.63 3.21 -3.79
C HIS A 57 12.19 2.46 -2.54
N GLU A 58 13.09 2.32 -1.58
CA GLU A 58 12.85 1.51 -0.39
C GLU A 58 11.62 1.96 0.41
N SER A 59 11.35 3.27 0.51
CA SER A 59 10.19 3.77 1.25
C SER A 59 8.84 3.22 0.78
N LEU A 60 8.75 2.72 -0.45
CA LEU A 60 7.51 2.16 -1.00
C LEU A 60 7.18 0.77 -0.42
N ILE A 61 8.17 0.07 0.12
CA ILE A 61 7.98 -1.26 0.71
C ILE A 61 8.31 -1.31 2.20
N SER A 62 9.02 -0.31 2.75
CA SER A 62 9.48 -0.29 4.14
C SER A 62 8.35 -0.51 5.15
N PHE A 63 7.19 0.12 4.94
CA PHE A 63 6.04 -0.09 5.80
C PHE A 63 5.58 -1.56 5.82
N SER A 64 5.37 -2.14 4.63
CA SER A 64 4.98 -3.55 4.51
C SER A 64 6.04 -4.48 5.07
N ASN A 65 7.32 -4.21 4.79
CA ASN A 65 8.45 -5.00 5.28
C ASN A 65 8.48 -5.04 6.81
N SER A 66 8.40 -3.87 7.45
CA SER A 66 8.37 -3.78 8.91
C SER A 66 7.11 -4.43 9.51
N LYS A 67 5.94 -4.11 8.97
CA LYS A 67 4.67 -4.49 9.59
C LYS A 67 4.27 -5.93 9.37
N TYR A 68 4.60 -6.52 8.20
CA TYR A 68 4.06 -7.82 7.77
C TYR A 68 5.13 -8.86 7.46
N TYR A 69 6.35 -8.44 7.11
CA TYR A 69 7.42 -9.36 6.71
C TYR A 69 8.59 -9.41 7.70
N GLY A 70 8.48 -8.76 8.87
CA GLY A 70 9.48 -8.80 9.93
C GLY A 70 10.86 -8.28 9.47
N ASN A 71 10.90 -7.28 8.59
CA ASN A 71 12.09 -6.71 7.97
C ASN A 71 12.94 -7.71 7.16
N SER A 72 12.36 -8.84 6.75
CA SER A 72 13.10 -9.90 6.03
C SER A 72 13.28 -9.64 4.54
N LEU A 73 12.54 -8.67 3.95
CA LEU A 73 12.69 -8.31 2.55
C LEU A 73 13.90 -7.42 2.34
N LEU A 74 14.74 -7.79 1.37
CA LEU A 74 15.92 -7.05 0.96
C LEU A 74 15.55 -6.07 -0.15
N THR A 75 16.05 -4.84 -0.05
CA THR A 75 15.87 -3.77 -1.02
C THR A 75 17.20 -3.23 -1.48
N PHE A 76 17.27 -2.65 -2.67
CA PHE A 76 18.44 -1.91 -3.11
C PHE A 76 18.39 -0.49 -2.54
N PRO A 77 19.49 0.00 -1.91
CA PRO A 77 19.54 1.37 -1.44
C PRO A 77 19.39 2.35 -2.62
N SER A 78 18.74 3.47 -2.38
CA SER A 78 18.57 4.56 -3.34
C SER A 78 19.42 5.75 -2.96
N THR A 79 19.87 6.52 -3.94
CA THR A 79 20.69 7.72 -3.70
C THR A 79 19.93 8.86 -3.04
N ASP A 80 18.60 8.85 -3.08
CA ASP A 80 17.72 9.87 -2.49
C ASP A 80 16.88 9.35 -1.30
N ASP A 81 17.40 8.39 -0.54
CA ASP A 81 16.75 7.73 0.59
C ASP A 81 16.22 8.68 1.70
N LEU A 82 16.68 9.93 1.70
CA LEU A 82 16.21 10.95 2.64
C LEU A 82 14.78 11.43 2.35
N THR A 83 14.26 11.18 1.13
CA THR A 83 12.95 11.67 0.70
C THR A 83 11.99 10.50 0.52
N SER A 84 10.98 10.39 1.38
CA SER A 84 9.95 9.36 1.22
C SER A 84 9.19 9.52 -0.09
N LYS A 85 8.99 8.43 -0.82
CA LYS A 85 8.11 8.37 -2.00
C LYS A 85 6.66 8.01 -1.64
N VAL A 86 6.37 7.81 -0.36
CA VAL A 86 5.03 7.70 0.18
C VAL A 86 4.70 9.00 0.90
N THR A 87 3.65 9.68 0.45
CA THR A 87 3.27 11.00 0.98
C THR A 87 1.78 11.08 1.28
N LEU A 88 1.40 11.81 2.34
CA LEU A 88 0.02 12.06 2.71
C LEU A 88 -0.43 13.45 2.26
N LYS A 89 -1.52 13.50 1.48
CA LYS A 89 -2.24 14.73 1.16
C LYS A 89 -3.56 14.76 1.96
N ARG A 90 -3.63 15.66 2.92
CA ARG A 90 -4.86 15.91 3.70
C ARG A 90 -5.89 16.61 2.81
N VAL A 91 -7.14 16.13 2.90
CA VAL A 91 -8.29 16.67 2.16
C VAL A 91 -9.41 16.94 3.16
N SER A 92 -10.00 18.14 3.12
CA SER A 92 -11.11 18.49 4.01
C SER A 92 -12.45 18.03 3.41
N GLY A 93 -12.62 16.70 3.31
CA GLY A 93 -13.82 16.06 2.74
C GLY A 93 -14.75 15.50 3.80
N LEU A 94 -16.04 15.42 3.46
CA LEU A 94 -17.06 14.75 4.27
C LEU A 94 -17.41 13.39 3.68
N TYR A 95 -17.63 12.41 4.55
CA TYR A 95 -18.09 11.09 4.17
C TYR A 95 -19.62 10.97 4.29
N GLU A 96 -20.30 10.70 3.19
CA GLU A 96 -21.75 10.56 3.12
C GLU A 96 -22.22 9.17 3.64
N ARG A 97 -22.12 8.93 4.95
CA ARG A 97 -22.38 7.62 5.56
C ARG A 97 -23.77 7.06 5.29
N GLY A 98 -24.81 7.87 5.37
CA GLY A 98 -26.22 7.48 5.19
C GLY A 98 -26.72 7.55 3.74
N GLY A 99 -25.86 7.94 2.81
CA GLY A 99 -26.20 8.15 1.40
C GLY A 99 -25.32 7.35 0.45
N THR A 100 -24.57 8.07 -0.38
CA THR A 100 -23.73 7.47 -1.44
C THR A 100 -22.51 6.70 -0.93
N ARG A 101 -22.15 6.83 0.34
CA ARG A 101 -20.95 6.26 0.95
C ARG A 101 -19.65 6.71 0.25
N GLN A 102 -19.63 7.95 -0.19
CA GLN A 102 -18.53 8.57 -0.94
C GLN A 102 -17.97 9.78 -0.21
N ASN A 103 -16.71 10.07 -0.46
CA ASN A 103 -16.06 11.33 -0.15
C ASN A 103 -15.78 12.06 -1.48
N LYS A 104 -16.70 12.94 -1.85
CA LYS A 104 -16.67 13.63 -3.14
C LYS A 104 -15.45 14.54 -3.29
N THR A 105 -15.12 15.28 -2.23
CA THR A 105 -13.97 16.20 -2.22
C THR A 105 -12.66 15.46 -2.37
N GLU A 106 -12.52 14.29 -1.75
CA GLU A 106 -11.34 13.45 -1.90
C GLU A 106 -11.22 12.88 -3.32
N ALA A 107 -12.35 12.43 -3.91
CA ALA A 107 -12.37 11.98 -5.30
C ALA A 107 -11.99 13.11 -6.29
N GLU A 108 -12.43 14.35 -6.04
CA GLU A 108 -12.03 15.53 -6.81
C GLU A 108 -10.53 15.82 -6.68
N ALA A 109 -9.98 15.71 -5.47
CA ALA A 109 -8.55 15.91 -5.23
C ALA A 109 -7.68 14.86 -5.93
N VAL A 110 -8.13 13.60 -5.98
CA VAL A 110 -7.47 12.51 -6.72
C VAL A 110 -7.48 12.80 -8.22
N VAL A 111 -8.63 13.17 -8.80
CA VAL A 111 -8.74 13.46 -10.24
C VAL A 111 -7.97 14.71 -10.62
N ALA A 112 -7.92 15.73 -9.77
CA ALA A 112 -7.08 16.90 -9.97
C ALA A 112 -5.58 16.53 -10.03
N GLU A 113 -5.16 15.57 -9.21
CA GLU A 113 -3.78 15.05 -9.25
C GLU A 113 -3.51 14.26 -10.54
N ILE A 114 -4.47 13.43 -11.00
CA ILE A 114 -4.35 12.73 -12.30
C ILE A 114 -4.17 13.75 -13.41
N LYS A 115 -5.03 14.79 -13.45
CA LYS A 115 -4.93 15.86 -14.45
C LYS A 115 -3.55 16.50 -14.45
N ARG A 116 -3.06 16.92 -13.29
CA ARG A 116 -1.73 17.52 -13.13
C ARG A 116 -0.62 16.62 -13.68
N ARG A 117 -0.72 15.30 -13.43
CA ARG A 117 0.29 14.36 -13.90
C ARG A 117 0.24 14.13 -15.39
N LEU A 118 -0.94 14.01 -15.98
CA LEU A 118 -1.08 13.93 -17.44
C LEU A 118 -0.50 15.16 -18.15
N GLU A 119 -0.62 16.34 -17.52
CA GLU A 119 -0.05 17.59 -18.06
C GLU A 119 1.48 17.68 -17.91
N ASN A 120 2.07 17.13 -16.85
CA ASN A 120 3.47 17.37 -16.50
C ASN A 120 4.37 16.14 -16.54
N GLU A 121 3.79 14.94 -16.42
CA GLU A 121 4.50 13.66 -16.31
C GLU A 121 3.80 12.57 -17.15
N PRO A 122 3.52 12.79 -18.46
CA PRO A 122 2.67 11.92 -19.28
C PRO A 122 3.23 10.50 -19.47
N ASP A 123 4.54 10.32 -19.28
CA ASP A 123 5.21 9.03 -19.46
C ASP A 123 5.10 8.10 -18.24
N ARG A 124 4.53 8.59 -17.12
CA ARG A 124 4.37 7.78 -15.91
C ARG A 124 2.99 7.16 -15.83
N SER A 125 2.95 5.86 -15.72
CA SER A 125 1.68 5.13 -15.55
C SER A 125 1.04 5.42 -14.19
N ILE A 126 -0.30 5.53 -14.16
CA ILE A 126 -1.08 5.95 -12.99
C ILE A 126 -2.11 4.88 -12.63
N GLY A 127 -2.15 4.50 -11.36
CA GLY A 127 -3.22 3.69 -10.78
C GLY A 127 -3.88 4.41 -9.60
N VAL A 128 -5.20 4.26 -9.48
CA VAL A 128 -5.94 4.71 -8.32
C VAL A 128 -6.44 3.51 -7.54
N ILE A 129 -6.17 3.49 -6.24
CA ILE A 129 -6.68 2.47 -5.33
C ILE A 129 -7.59 3.14 -4.31
N THR A 130 -8.80 2.61 -4.15
CA THR A 130 -9.78 3.10 -3.19
C THR A 130 -10.12 2.03 -2.16
N PHE A 131 -10.56 2.44 -0.97
CA PHE A 131 -10.97 1.49 0.08
C PHE A 131 -12.31 0.82 -0.19
N SER A 132 -13.17 1.45 -0.98
CA SER A 132 -14.53 0.95 -1.20
C SER A 132 -14.98 1.10 -2.64
N GLN A 133 -15.87 0.23 -3.08
CA GLN A 133 -16.48 0.33 -4.39
C GLN A 133 -17.27 1.65 -4.61
N PRO A 134 -18.04 2.19 -3.64
CA PRO A 134 -18.65 3.50 -3.83
C PRO A 134 -17.64 4.62 -4.09
N GLN A 135 -16.48 4.62 -3.43
CA GLN A 135 -15.43 5.61 -3.67
C GLN A 135 -14.78 5.41 -5.04
N GLN A 136 -14.58 4.16 -5.47
CA GLN A 136 -14.12 3.83 -6.82
C GLN A 136 -15.03 4.47 -7.86
N VAL A 137 -16.33 4.23 -7.79
CA VAL A 137 -17.33 4.82 -8.72
C VAL A 137 -17.30 6.35 -8.69
N ALA A 138 -17.07 6.96 -7.51
CA ALA A 138 -16.97 8.41 -7.40
C ALA A 138 -15.76 8.97 -8.15
N VAL A 139 -14.61 8.29 -8.08
CA VAL A 139 -13.39 8.66 -8.80
C VAL A 139 -13.56 8.43 -10.30
N GLU A 140 -14.05 7.25 -10.72
CA GLU A 140 -14.27 6.90 -12.13
C GLU A 140 -15.12 7.92 -12.86
N ARG A 141 -16.30 8.26 -12.31
CA ARG A 141 -17.21 9.26 -12.90
C ARG A 141 -16.56 10.63 -13.07
N ARG A 142 -15.75 11.06 -12.10
CA ARG A 142 -15.05 12.34 -12.17
C ARG A 142 -13.91 12.31 -13.17
N LEU A 143 -13.19 11.19 -13.24
CA LEU A 143 -12.14 10.97 -14.23
C LEU A 143 -12.70 11.02 -15.65
N GLU A 144 -13.77 10.29 -15.92
CA GLU A 144 -14.47 10.33 -17.21
C GLU A 144 -14.92 11.74 -17.58
N THR A 145 -15.51 12.47 -16.62
CA THR A 145 -15.94 13.85 -16.85
C THR A 145 -14.76 14.78 -17.14
N MET A 146 -13.67 14.62 -16.40
CA MET A 146 -12.45 15.41 -16.59
C MET A 146 -11.83 15.14 -17.96
N LEU A 147 -11.69 13.90 -18.38
CA LEU A 147 -11.13 13.53 -19.68
C LEU A 147 -12.01 14.05 -20.83
N ARG A 148 -13.33 13.83 -20.77
CA ARG A 148 -14.29 14.33 -21.78
C ARG A 148 -14.21 15.86 -21.97
N ASN A 149 -13.98 16.59 -20.89
CA ASN A 149 -13.85 18.04 -20.93
C ASN A 149 -12.45 18.52 -21.36
N ASN A 150 -11.48 17.61 -21.51
CA ASN A 150 -10.10 17.90 -21.89
C ASN A 150 -9.60 16.91 -22.95
N PRO A 151 -10.01 17.07 -24.25
CA PRO A 151 -9.68 16.09 -25.31
C PRO A 151 -8.19 15.81 -25.47
N GLY A 152 -7.32 16.79 -25.24
CA GLY A 152 -5.86 16.60 -25.29
C GLY A 152 -5.35 15.66 -24.18
N LEU A 153 -5.94 15.71 -22.99
CA LEU A 153 -5.59 14.80 -21.91
C LEU A 153 -6.19 13.39 -22.12
N GLU A 154 -7.36 13.32 -22.74
CA GLU A 154 -7.96 12.05 -23.14
C GLU A 154 -7.09 11.32 -24.16
N GLU A 155 -6.55 12.06 -25.15
CA GLU A 155 -5.60 11.52 -26.13
C GLU A 155 -4.31 11.01 -25.46
N ILE A 156 -3.73 11.78 -24.53
CA ILE A 156 -2.55 11.36 -23.75
C ILE A 156 -2.88 10.07 -22.98
N ALA A 157 -3.97 10.06 -22.22
CA ALA A 157 -4.37 8.92 -21.42
C ALA A 157 -4.63 7.64 -22.25
N SER A 158 -5.19 7.79 -23.48
CA SER A 158 -5.46 6.67 -24.39
C SER A 158 -4.21 6.06 -25.03
N ARG A 159 -3.12 6.84 -25.11
CA ARG A 159 -1.84 6.42 -25.69
C ARG A 159 -0.88 5.80 -24.68
N MET A 160 -1.23 5.81 -23.38
CA MET A 160 -0.37 5.20 -22.35
C MET A 160 -0.28 3.70 -22.56
N ASP A 161 0.94 3.15 -22.55
CA ASP A 161 1.18 1.70 -22.64
C ASP A 161 0.47 0.93 -21.52
N GLU A 162 0.41 1.53 -20.34
CA GLU A 162 -0.33 1.03 -19.19
C GLU A 162 -1.52 1.97 -18.90
N PRO A 163 -2.74 1.64 -19.30
CA PRO A 163 -3.92 2.48 -19.09
C PRO A 163 -4.15 2.83 -17.62
N ILE A 164 -4.68 4.02 -17.37
CA ILE A 164 -5.09 4.44 -16.02
C ILE A 164 -6.14 3.46 -15.51
N PHE A 165 -5.94 2.93 -14.31
CA PHE A 165 -6.96 2.13 -13.64
C PHE A 165 -7.49 2.82 -12.38
N VAL A 166 -8.75 2.53 -12.05
CA VAL A 166 -9.35 2.84 -10.74
C VAL A 166 -9.88 1.52 -10.18
N LYS A 167 -9.31 1.04 -9.07
CA LYS A 167 -9.67 -0.24 -8.45
C LYS A 167 -9.86 -0.08 -6.95
N ASN A 168 -10.54 -1.02 -6.33
CA ASN A 168 -10.65 -1.06 -4.87
C ASN A 168 -9.72 -2.12 -4.27
N LEU A 169 -9.68 -2.20 -2.94
CA LEU A 169 -8.81 -3.12 -2.19
C LEU A 169 -8.99 -4.61 -2.56
N GLU A 170 -10.18 -4.99 -3.04
CA GLU A 170 -10.47 -6.40 -3.38
C GLU A 170 -9.92 -6.78 -4.76
N ASN A 171 -9.77 -5.83 -5.67
CA ASN A 171 -9.52 -6.08 -7.09
C ASN A 171 -8.13 -5.64 -7.56
N VAL A 172 -7.28 -5.12 -6.67
CA VAL A 172 -5.98 -4.53 -7.04
C VAL A 172 -4.83 -5.53 -7.02
N GLN A 173 -5.06 -6.76 -6.57
CA GLN A 173 -4.01 -7.77 -6.55
C GLN A 173 -3.51 -8.10 -7.96
N GLY A 174 -2.19 -8.13 -8.14
CA GLY A 174 -1.54 -8.37 -9.44
C GLY A 174 -1.24 -7.10 -10.25
N ASP A 175 -1.95 -6.00 -9.99
CA ASP A 175 -1.67 -4.73 -10.67
C ASP A 175 -0.52 -3.96 -10.04
N GLU A 176 0.10 -3.10 -10.84
CA GLU A 176 1.11 -2.14 -10.38
C GLU A 176 1.18 -0.97 -11.36
N ARG A 177 1.62 0.21 -10.92
CA ARG A 177 1.89 1.40 -11.74
C ARG A 177 3.06 2.19 -11.17
N ASP A 178 3.63 3.06 -11.98
CA ASP A 178 4.69 3.96 -11.51
C ASP A 178 4.21 4.83 -10.37
N VAL A 179 3.00 5.34 -10.50
CA VAL A 179 2.36 6.19 -9.49
C VAL A 179 1.06 5.55 -9.03
N ILE A 180 0.92 5.38 -7.72
CA ILE A 180 -0.34 4.99 -7.08
C ILE A 180 -0.92 6.17 -6.30
N LEU A 181 -2.15 6.53 -6.64
CA LEU A 181 -2.97 7.48 -5.90
C LEU A 181 -3.93 6.68 -5.00
N PHE A 182 -3.72 6.76 -3.71
CA PHE A 182 -4.42 5.94 -2.74
C PHE A 182 -5.50 6.76 -2.04
N SER A 183 -6.77 6.50 -2.32
CA SER A 183 -7.92 7.22 -1.76
C SER A 183 -8.54 6.45 -0.60
N VAL A 184 -8.42 6.98 0.61
CA VAL A 184 -9.02 6.39 1.81
C VAL A 184 -10.54 6.44 1.75
N GLY A 185 -11.11 7.55 1.27
CA GLY A 185 -12.54 7.73 1.02
C GLY A 185 -13.40 7.90 2.27
N TYR A 186 -12.89 7.54 3.44
CA TYR A 186 -13.54 7.78 4.73
C TYR A 186 -13.21 9.16 5.27
N GLY A 187 -14.13 9.72 6.03
CA GLY A 187 -13.97 11.05 6.61
C GLY A 187 -15.00 11.31 7.72
N PRO A 188 -14.96 12.49 8.33
CA PRO A 188 -16.01 12.91 9.23
C PRO A 188 -17.36 13.00 8.48
N ASP A 189 -18.44 12.65 9.16
CA ASP A 189 -19.79 12.93 8.70
C ASP A 189 -20.16 14.42 8.93
N LYS A 190 -21.38 14.83 8.55
CA LYS A 190 -21.86 16.20 8.74
C LYS A 190 -21.88 16.67 10.21
N SER A 191 -21.85 15.72 11.16
CA SER A 191 -21.76 16.01 12.62
C SER A 191 -20.32 16.00 13.14
N GLY A 192 -19.33 15.82 12.28
CA GLY A 192 -17.91 15.74 12.65
C GLY A 192 -17.49 14.37 13.19
N ARG A 193 -18.39 13.37 13.22
CA ARG A 193 -18.06 12.04 13.73
C ARG A 193 -17.37 11.20 12.66
N ILE A 194 -16.27 10.53 13.04
CA ILE A 194 -15.52 9.62 12.18
C ILE A 194 -15.95 8.19 12.49
N PRO A 195 -16.45 7.44 11.50
CA PRO A 195 -16.79 6.05 11.69
C PRO A 195 -15.54 5.19 11.88
N MET A 196 -15.55 4.27 12.84
CA MET A 196 -14.45 3.29 13.04
C MET A 196 -14.66 2.02 12.21
N ASN A 197 -15.62 2.01 11.31
CA ASN A 197 -15.81 0.94 10.34
C ASN A 197 -15.25 1.37 8.97
N PHE A 198 -14.12 0.77 8.61
CA PHE A 198 -13.39 0.99 7.37
C PHE A 198 -13.62 -0.17 6.37
N GLY A 199 -14.83 -0.73 6.38
CA GLY A 199 -15.25 -1.77 5.44
C GLY A 199 -14.37 -3.02 5.47
N PRO A 200 -13.73 -3.39 4.36
CA PRO A 200 -12.93 -4.61 4.25
C PRO A 200 -11.80 -4.72 5.29
N LEU A 201 -11.29 -3.62 5.81
CA LEU A 201 -10.22 -3.63 6.81
C LEU A 201 -10.68 -4.10 8.20
N ASN A 202 -11.98 -4.01 8.49
CA ASN A 202 -12.55 -4.51 9.74
C ASN A 202 -12.78 -6.03 9.72
N GLN A 203 -12.73 -6.66 8.55
CA GLN A 203 -12.93 -8.10 8.39
C GLN A 203 -11.67 -8.90 8.78
N SER A 204 -11.84 -10.20 9.03
CA SER A 204 -10.71 -11.12 9.14
C SER A 204 -9.86 -11.05 7.87
N GLY A 205 -8.54 -11.07 8.00
CA GLY A 205 -7.64 -10.91 6.86
C GLY A 205 -7.62 -9.51 6.22
N GLY A 206 -8.35 -8.52 6.74
CA GLY A 206 -8.40 -7.15 6.20
C GLY A 206 -7.02 -6.48 6.06
N TRP A 207 -6.08 -6.83 6.94
CA TRP A 207 -4.70 -6.36 6.87
C TRP A 207 -3.96 -6.84 5.61
N ARG A 208 -4.30 -8.02 5.06
CA ARG A 208 -3.73 -8.53 3.80
C ARG A 208 -4.13 -7.63 2.62
N ARG A 209 -5.38 -7.15 2.59
CA ARG A 209 -5.86 -6.18 1.59
C ARG A 209 -5.05 -4.89 1.61
N LEU A 210 -4.81 -4.37 2.80
CA LEU A 210 -3.97 -3.19 2.96
C LEU A 210 -2.54 -3.46 2.49
N ASN A 211 -1.93 -4.57 2.91
CA ASN A 211 -0.57 -4.95 2.51
C ASN A 211 -0.43 -5.03 0.98
N VAL A 212 -1.39 -5.67 0.31
CA VAL A 212 -1.41 -5.73 -1.16
C VAL A 212 -1.46 -4.32 -1.74
N ALA A 213 -2.39 -3.48 -1.29
CA ALA A 213 -2.63 -2.16 -1.86
C ALA A 213 -1.44 -1.21 -1.69
N VAL A 214 -0.82 -1.18 -0.49
CA VAL A 214 0.30 -0.27 -0.19
C VAL A 214 1.62 -0.67 -0.84
N SER A 215 1.68 -1.85 -1.45
CA SER A 215 2.86 -2.36 -2.16
C SER A 215 2.74 -2.32 -3.69
N ARG A 216 1.78 -1.56 -4.24
CA ARG A 216 1.51 -1.54 -5.70
C ARG A 216 2.26 -0.47 -6.49
N ALA A 217 2.93 0.46 -5.81
CA ALA A 217 3.67 1.54 -6.46
C ALA A 217 5.08 1.10 -6.86
N ARG A 218 5.51 1.44 -8.08
CA ARG A 218 6.89 1.28 -8.54
C ARG A 218 7.77 2.47 -8.17
N CYS A 219 7.25 3.70 -8.27
CA CYS A 219 8.03 4.92 -8.11
C CYS A 219 7.51 5.86 -7.03
N GLU A 220 6.18 6.00 -6.89
CA GLU A 220 5.58 6.96 -5.96
C GLU A 220 4.19 6.51 -5.50
N MET A 221 3.88 6.77 -4.24
CA MET A 221 2.53 6.62 -3.69
C MET A 221 2.10 7.91 -3.01
N LYS A 222 0.96 8.45 -3.44
CA LYS A 222 0.33 9.61 -2.83
C LYS A 222 -1.00 9.22 -2.21
N VAL A 223 -1.07 9.34 -0.89
CA VAL A 223 -2.24 8.98 -0.09
C VAL A 223 -3.11 10.21 0.09
N PHE A 224 -4.39 10.10 -0.26
CA PHE A 224 -5.42 11.12 -0.01
C PHE A 224 -6.28 10.66 1.15
N SER A 225 -6.46 11.53 2.14
CA SER A 225 -7.25 11.18 3.32
C SER A 225 -7.89 12.40 3.96
N SER A 226 -9.15 12.25 4.36
CA SER A 226 -9.88 13.22 5.17
C SER A 226 -9.81 12.95 6.67
N ILE A 227 -9.12 11.86 7.06
CA ILE A 227 -8.83 11.52 8.46
C ILE A 227 -7.31 11.52 8.71
N SER A 228 -6.91 11.84 9.92
CA SER A 228 -5.53 11.73 10.40
C SER A 228 -5.29 10.37 11.07
N PRO A 229 -4.03 9.97 11.28
CA PRO A 229 -3.73 8.78 12.10
C PRO A 229 -4.37 8.85 13.48
N ASP A 230 -4.39 10.04 14.09
CA ASP A 230 -4.89 10.26 15.46
C ASP A 230 -6.42 10.24 15.57
N ASP A 231 -7.11 10.37 14.45
CA ASP A 231 -8.57 10.19 14.37
C ASP A 231 -8.99 8.71 14.47
N ILE A 232 -8.07 7.77 14.24
CA ILE A 232 -8.35 6.33 14.29
C ILE A 232 -8.06 5.82 15.70
N ARG A 233 -9.12 5.59 16.47
CA ARG A 233 -9.03 5.01 17.81
C ARG A 233 -8.72 3.53 17.72
N VAL A 234 -7.71 3.11 18.48
CA VAL A 234 -7.24 1.73 18.53
C VAL A 234 -7.20 1.26 19.96
N ASP A 235 -7.77 0.09 20.21
CA ASP A 235 -7.74 -0.65 21.46
C ASP A 235 -7.30 -2.10 21.21
N TYR A 236 -7.32 -2.92 22.26
CA TYR A 236 -6.92 -4.34 22.18
C TYR A 236 -7.77 -5.17 21.21
N ASN A 237 -9.03 -4.83 21.01
CA ASN A 237 -9.97 -5.56 20.14
C ASN A 237 -10.01 -5.00 18.71
N THR A 238 -9.25 -3.97 18.41
CA THR A 238 -9.27 -3.33 17.08
C THR A 238 -8.71 -4.26 16.02
N PRO A 239 -9.44 -4.51 14.91
CA PRO A 239 -8.98 -5.36 13.83
C PRO A 239 -7.60 -4.95 13.29
N LYS A 240 -6.73 -5.92 13.00
CA LYS A 240 -5.36 -5.69 12.50
C LYS A 240 -5.32 -4.80 11.25
N GLY A 241 -6.34 -4.86 10.38
CA GLY A 241 -6.43 -4.00 9.20
C GLY A 241 -6.63 -2.52 9.54
N VAL A 242 -7.41 -2.23 10.59
CA VAL A 242 -7.64 -0.85 11.08
C VAL A 242 -6.40 -0.29 11.76
N VAL A 243 -5.74 -1.10 12.59
CA VAL A 243 -4.44 -0.76 13.17
C VAL A 243 -3.42 -0.46 12.06
N GLY A 244 -3.36 -1.34 11.05
CA GLY A 244 -2.50 -1.16 9.89
C GLY A 244 -2.76 0.16 9.15
N LEU A 245 -4.04 0.52 8.95
CA LEU A 245 -4.41 1.80 8.32
C LEU A 245 -3.89 3.00 9.11
N ARG A 246 -4.12 3.04 10.42
CA ARG A 246 -3.60 4.12 11.28
C ARG A 246 -2.09 4.25 11.14
N ASP A 247 -1.38 3.14 11.26
CA ASP A 247 0.08 3.11 11.21
C ASP A 247 0.59 3.50 9.80
N PHE A 248 -0.11 3.08 8.73
CA PHE A 248 0.21 3.48 7.37
C PHE A 248 -0.01 4.98 7.11
N LEU A 249 -1.10 5.56 7.61
CA LEU A 249 -1.33 7.01 7.51
C LEU A 249 -0.26 7.80 8.27
N ARG A 250 0.19 7.31 9.43
CA ARG A 250 1.31 7.91 10.18
C ARG A 250 2.60 7.80 9.39
N TYR A 251 2.88 6.65 8.80
CA TYR A 251 4.03 6.46 7.93
C TYR A 251 4.01 7.39 6.72
N ALA A 252 2.85 7.56 6.07
CA ALA A 252 2.69 8.45 4.92
C ALA A 252 2.83 9.94 5.29
N SER A 253 2.52 10.32 6.55
CA SER A 253 2.68 11.69 7.08
C SER A 253 4.12 11.98 7.51
N ASP A 254 4.72 11.09 8.30
CA ASP A 254 5.94 11.36 9.07
C ASP A 254 7.16 10.62 8.51
N GLY A 255 6.93 9.72 7.54
CA GLY A 255 7.98 8.97 6.87
C GLY A 255 8.60 7.88 7.76
N ARG A 256 9.87 7.56 7.46
CA ARG A 256 10.63 6.45 8.08
C ARG A 256 10.77 6.55 9.60
N ARG A 257 10.77 7.74 10.16
CA ARG A 257 10.92 7.94 11.61
C ARG A 257 9.94 7.10 12.43
N THR A 258 8.76 6.84 11.88
CA THR A 258 7.73 6.01 12.53
C THR A 258 8.07 4.52 12.58
N LEU A 259 9.01 4.05 11.75
CA LEU A 259 9.46 2.66 11.73
C LEU A 259 10.69 2.43 12.61
N GLU A 260 11.49 3.46 12.87
CA GLU A 260 12.71 3.39 13.68
C GLU A 260 12.42 3.08 15.15
N GLU A 261 11.26 3.47 15.66
CA GLU A 261 10.79 3.09 16.99
C GLU A 261 10.62 1.56 17.16
N TYR A 262 10.51 0.81 16.08
CA TYR A 262 10.38 -0.66 16.08
C TYR A 262 11.69 -1.41 15.83
N SER A 263 12.76 -0.71 15.43
CA SER A 263 14.04 -1.32 15.05
C SER A 263 15.23 -0.87 15.90
N ALA A 264 15.00 -0.53 17.16
CA ALA A 264 16.04 -0.08 18.11
C ALA A 264 17.01 -1.18 18.59
N GLU A 265 17.18 -2.28 17.84
CA GLU A 265 18.34 -3.14 17.98
C GLU A 265 19.47 -2.57 17.12
N ALA A 266 20.55 -2.17 17.83
CA ALA A 266 21.71 -1.48 17.32
C ALA A 266 22.25 -2.16 16.05
N ALA A 267 22.34 -1.40 14.97
CA ALA A 267 23.17 -1.77 13.82
C ALA A 267 24.60 -2.01 14.33
N GLU A 268 25.14 -3.21 14.13
CA GLU A 268 26.56 -3.47 14.34
C GLU A 268 27.34 -2.41 13.56
N HIS A 269 28.19 -1.68 14.27
CA HIS A 269 29.02 -0.62 13.69
C HIS A 269 30.12 -1.31 12.87
N ASP A 270 29.97 -1.36 11.55
CA ASP A 270 31.02 -1.90 10.68
C ASP A 270 32.16 -0.86 10.58
N ALA A 271 33.23 -1.11 11.33
CA ALA A 271 34.41 -0.25 11.37
C ALA A 271 35.06 -0.05 9.99
N TRP A 272 34.88 -0.98 9.06
CA TRP A 272 35.37 -0.86 7.71
C TRP A 272 34.57 0.13 6.88
N VAL A 273 33.22 0.08 7.00
CA VAL A 273 32.31 1.02 6.35
C VAL A 273 32.59 2.46 6.80
N GLU A 274 32.78 2.68 8.10
CA GLU A 274 33.11 4.02 8.62
C GLU A 274 34.47 4.51 8.14
N LYS A 275 35.48 3.62 8.02
CA LYS A 275 36.78 3.98 7.48
C LYS A 275 36.72 4.42 6.00
N VAL A 276 35.95 3.70 5.19
CA VAL A 276 35.71 4.06 3.79
C VAL A 276 34.91 5.37 3.69
N ALA A 277 33.89 5.54 4.51
CA ALA A 277 33.10 6.76 4.55
C ALA A 277 33.94 7.98 4.94
N ALA A 278 34.84 7.85 5.91
CA ALA A 278 35.77 8.92 6.31
C ALA A 278 36.67 9.35 5.16
N GLU A 279 37.29 8.39 4.48
CA GLU A 279 38.15 8.64 3.33
C GLU A 279 37.41 9.37 2.18
N LEU A 280 36.17 8.97 1.92
CA LEU A 280 35.34 9.62 0.89
C LEU A 280 34.94 11.04 1.30
N ARG A 281 34.64 11.26 2.60
CA ARG A 281 34.31 12.61 3.12
C ARG A 281 35.51 13.54 3.04
N GLU A 282 36.73 13.05 3.32
CA GLU A 282 37.98 13.81 3.15
C GLU A 282 38.20 14.25 1.70
N ARG A 283 37.71 13.48 0.73
CA ARG A 283 37.71 13.83 -0.70
C ARG A 283 36.59 14.78 -1.10
N GLY A 284 35.82 15.32 -0.14
CA GLY A 284 34.75 16.28 -0.38
C GLY A 284 33.43 15.66 -0.82
N LEU A 285 33.27 14.33 -0.73
CA LEU A 285 32.02 13.65 -1.06
C LEU A 285 31.07 13.64 0.13
N ARG A 286 29.77 13.80 -0.13
CA ARG A 286 28.73 13.61 0.90
C ARG A 286 28.44 12.11 1.01
N VAL A 287 28.75 11.52 2.15
CA VAL A 287 28.60 10.08 2.38
C VAL A 287 27.72 9.83 3.60
N ASN A 288 26.66 9.09 3.40
CA ASN A 288 25.81 8.55 4.46
C ASN A 288 26.09 7.04 4.58
N THR A 289 26.24 6.57 5.82
CA THR A 289 26.42 5.15 6.15
C THR A 289 25.13 4.60 6.76
N ASN A 290 24.95 3.30 6.77
CA ASN A 290 23.77 2.61 7.33
C ASN A 290 22.43 3.14 6.77
N VAL A 291 22.40 3.36 5.47
CA VAL A 291 21.19 3.80 4.76
C VAL A 291 20.35 2.57 4.43
N GLY A 292 19.04 2.65 4.70
CA GLY A 292 18.13 1.54 4.45
C GLY A 292 17.45 1.03 5.72
N THR A 293 16.32 0.32 5.55
CA THR A 293 15.54 -0.32 6.62
C THR A 293 15.56 -1.85 6.52
N SER A 294 16.16 -2.41 5.47
CA SER A 294 16.36 -3.84 5.32
C SER A 294 17.68 -4.30 5.95
N ASP A 295 17.86 -5.60 6.17
CA ASP A 295 19.12 -6.17 6.65
C ASP A 295 20.30 -6.00 5.66
N PHE A 296 20.00 -5.61 4.42
CA PHE A 296 21.00 -5.24 3.43
C PHE A 296 21.17 -3.72 3.44
N ARG A 297 22.31 -3.25 3.97
CA ARG A 297 22.63 -1.84 4.16
C ARG A 297 23.95 -1.49 3.48
#